data_a21d0dce82883194366db5214b31996e
#
_entry.id   a21d0dce82883194366db5214b31996e
#
_cell.length_a   1.000
_cell.length_b   1.000
_cell.length_c   1.000
_cell.angle_alpha   90.00
_cell.angle_beta   90.00
_cell.angle_gamma   90.00
#
_symmetry.space_group_name_H-M   'P 1'
#
loop_
_entity.id
_entity.type
_entity.pdbx_description
1 polymer ?
#
loop_
_entity_poly.entity_id
_entity_poly.type
_entity_poly.pdbx_seq_one_letter_code
_entity_poly.pdbx_strand_id
1 'polypeptide(L)'
;MGIVVLGAVFVDIKGYPADVYIPGGRNAGRVEIVHGGVSRNLVEDIANVELRPTFVSLVDTTGTGADVIRKLQDHKVNTDYIRAVPDGMGTWLAVFDNGGDVVASISKRPDLRPIVGILDDHGDEIFRNADSIALEIDCDKEIVKAVFYYAEKY
;
A
#
# COMPACT_ATOMS: atom_id res chain seq x y z
N MET A 1 4.49 19.50 -11.28
CA MET A 1 4.27 18.09 -11.69
C MET A 1 3.49 17.42 -10.58
N GLY A 2 2.23 17.04 -10.84
CA GLY A 2 1.35 16.36 -9.91
C GLY A 2 1.31 14.87 -10.23
N ILE A 3 1.79 14.02 -9.33
CA ILE A 3 1.72 12.57 -9.47
C ILE A 3 0.74 12.04 -8.45
N VAL A 4 -0.26 11.30 -8.90
CA VAL A 4 -1.26 10.66 -8.04
C VAL A 4 -1.07 9.15 -8.10
N VAL A 5 -0.95 8.52 -6.95
CA VAL A 5 -0.84 7.06 -6.82
C VAL A 5 -2.05 6.54 -6.07
N LEU A 6 -2.68 5.49 -6.59
CA LEU A 6 -3.84 4.85 -5.94
C LEU A 6 -3.58 3.35 -5.76
N GLY A 7 -3.89 2.85 -4.59
CA GLY A 7 -3.79 1.41 -4.32
C GLY A 7 -3.68 1.09 -2.83
N ALA A 8 -3.27 -0.14 -2.55
CA ALA A 8 -3.27 -0.70 -1.21
C ALA A 8 -1.98 -0.44 -0.43
N VAL A 9 -2.14 -0.41 0.89
CA VAL A 9 -1.05 -0.58 1.86
C VAL A 9 -1.12 -1.99 2.43
N PHE A 10 0.04 -2.61 2.59
CA PHE A 10 0.19 -3.91 3.24
C PHE A 10 1.11 -3.84 4.45
N VAL A 11 0.93 -4.78 5.34
CA VAL A 11 1.92 -5.15 6.36
C VAL A 11 2.48 -6.51 5.97
N ASP A 12 3.78 -6.57 5.75
CA ASP A 12 4.49 -7.80 5.42
C ASP A 12 5.08 -8.39 6.70
N ILE A 13 4.70 -9.62 7.03
CA ILE A 13 5.21 -10.41 8.14
C ILE A 13 6.11 -11.49 7.54
N LYS A 14 7.42 -11.38 7.78
CA LYS A 14 8.43 -12.23 7.15
C LYS A 14 9.15 -13.06 8.22
N GLY A 15 9.05 -14.38 8.11
CA GLY A 15 9.73 -15.32 9.00
C GLY A 15 10.96 -15.93 8.33
N TYR A 16 12.11 -15.88 9.02
CA TYR A 16 13.39 -16.43 8.56
C TYR A 16 13.92 -17.43 9.58
N PRO A 17 14.20 -18.70 9.19
CA PRO A 17 14.77 -19.68 10.10
C PRO A 17 16.23 -19.31 10.47
N ALA A 18 16.62 -19.62 11.71
CA ALA A 18 18.00 -19.45 12.15
C ALA A 18 18.92 -20.58 11.64
N ASP A 19 18.36 -21.78 11.51
CA ASP A 19 19.03 -22.99 11.02
C ASP A 19 18.34 -23.51 9.78
N VAL A 20 18.71 -24.70 9.33
CA VAL A 20 18.08 -25.35 8.16
C VAL A 20 16.57 -25.43 8.34
N TYR A 21 15.82 -24.90 7.37
CA TYR A 21 14.38 -24.90 7.40
C TYR A 21 13.80 -26.33 7.43
N ILE A 22 12.93 -26.60 8.39
CA ILE A 22 12.27 -27.89 8.55
C ILE A 22 10.80 -27.77 8.13
N PRO A 23 10.41 -28.29 6.94
CA PRO A 23 9.01 -28.28 6.50
C PRO A 23 8.09 -29.00 7.50
N GLY A 24 6.96 -28.35 7.87
CA GLY A 24 6.01 -28.89 8.85
C GLY A 24 6.51 -28.95 10.29
N GLY A 25 7.73 -28.50 10.54
CA GLY A 25 8.34 -28.44 11.87
C GLY A 25 8.28 -27.08 12.52
N ARG A 26 8.72 -27.03 13.80
CA ARG A 26 8.94 -25.77 14.51
C ARG A 26 10.33 -25.26 14.22
N ASN A 27 10.42 -24.13 13.54
CA ASN A 27 11.68 -23.47 13.20
C ASN A 27 11.92 -22.30 14.18
N ALA A 28 13.04 -22.30 14.88
CA ALA A 28 13.51 -21.11 15.57
C ALA A 28 14.05 -20.10 14.54
N GLY A 29 13.88 -18.80 14.79
CA GLY A 29 14.34 -17.80 13.83
C GLY A 29 13.95 -16.39 14.21
N ARG A 30 13.97 -15.49 13.24
CA ARG A 30 13.51 -14.11 13.40
C ARG A 30 12.25 -13.84 12.60
N VAL A 31 11.46 -12.89 13.08
CA VAL A 31 10.27 -12.40 12.39
C VAL A 31 10.45 -10.89 12.21
N GLU A 32 10.24 -10.43 10.99
CA GLU A 32 10.26 -9.02 10.62
C GLU A 32 8.85 -8.57 10.25
N ILE A 33 8.48 -7.37 10.67
CA ILE A 33 7.22 -6.72 10.30
C ILE A 33 7.58 -5.41 9.62
N VAL A 34 7.22 -5.29 8.33
CA VAL A 34 7.55 -4.11 7.53
C VAL A 34 6.31 -3.60 6.81
N HIS A 35 6.28 -2.31 6.51
CA HIS A 35 5.25 -1.75 5.67
C HIS A 35 5.53 -2.13 4.21
N GLY A 36 4.52 -2.62 3.52
CA GLY A 36 4.58 -3.07 2.15
C GLY A 36 3.39 -2.60 1.33
N GLY A 37 3.18 -3.26 0.21
CA GLY A 37 2.20 -2.91 -0.80
C GLY A 37 2.86 -2.20 -1.99
N VAL A 38 2.49 -2.63 -3.20
CA VAL A 38 3.10 -2.11 -4.44
C VAL A 38 2.92 -0.60 -4.54
N SER A 39 1.71 -0.10 -4.33
CA SER A 39 1.41 1.34 -4.42
C SER A 39 2.09 2.13 -3.31
N ARG A 40 2.16 1.60 -2.09
CA ARG A 40 2.87 2.24 -0.97
C ARG A 40 4.37 2.35 -1.27
N ASN A 41 4.99 1.30 -1.80
CA ASN A 41 6.40 1.31 -2.17
C ASN A 41 6.65 2.29 -3.33
N LEU A 42 5.80 2.27 -4.36
CA LEU A 42 5.90 3.18 -5.49
C LEU A 42 5.85 4.65 -5.06
N VAL A 43 4.93 5.01 -4.16
CA VAL A 43 4.80 6.40 -3.70
C VAL A 43 6.02 6.85 -2.90
N GLU A 44 6.62 5.95 -2.12
CA GLU A 44 7.87 6.23 -1.40
C GLU A 44 9.05 6.38 -2.36
N ASP A 45 9.16 5.51 -3.38
CA ASP A 45 10.21 5.60 -4.40
C ASP A 45 10.11 6.91 -5.21
N ILE A 46 8.90 7.34 -5.56
CA ILE A 46 8.66 8.64 -6.20
C ILE A 46 9.10 9.79 -5.28
N ALA A 47 8.80 9.70 -3.99
CA ALA A 47 9.20 10.70 -3.02
C ALA A 47 10.72 10.74 -2.80
N ASN A 48 11.40 9.59 -2.88
CA ASN A 48 12.86 9.49 -2.75
C ASN A 48 13.64 10.16 -3.89
N VAL A 49 13.01 10.36 -5.06
CA VAL A 49 13.57 11.17 -6.15
C VAL A 49 13.13 12.64 -6.08
N GLU A 50 12.80 13.12 -4.88
CA GLU A 50 12.45 14.51 -4.55
C GLU A 50 11.15 15.03 -5.19
N LEU A 51 10.30 14.15 -5.69
CA LEU A 51 8.94 14.47 -6.11
C LEU A 51 8.00 14.41 -4.91
N ARG A 52 6.82 15.03 -5.04
CA ARG A 52 5.81 15.07 -3.97
C ARG A 52 4.52 14.42 -4.45
N PRO A 53 4.44 13.08 -4.44
CA PRO A 53 3.25 12.39 -4.89
C PRO A 53 2.09 12.56 -3.90
N THR A 54 0.88 12.50 -4.43
CA THR A 54 -0.35 12.35 -3.64
C THR A 54 -0.72 10.87 -3.59
N PHE A 55 -0.96 10.34 -2.40
CA PHE A 55 -1.35 8.95 -2.22
C PHE A 55 -2.82 8.85 -1.82
N VAL A 56 -3.62 8.18 -2.63
CA VAL A 56 -5.03 7.86 -2.36
C VAL A 56 -5.11 6.40 -1.93
N SER A 57 -5.41 6.16 -0.67
CA SER A 57 -5.32 4.81 -0.11
C SER A 57 -6.13 4.67 1.19
N LEU A 58 -6.03 3.49 1.77
CA LEU A 58 -6.60 3.16 3.06
C LEU A 58 -5.50 2.66 4.00
N VAL A 59 -5.70 2.92 5.29
CA VAL A 59 -4.95 2.28 6.38
C VAL A 59 -5.92 1.73 7.41
N ASP A 60 -5.45 0.88 8.32
CA ASP A 60 -6.26 0.43 9.44
C ASP A 60 -6.41 1.53 10.51
N THR A 61 -7.29 1.29 11.48
CA THR A 61 -7.55 2.20 12.59
C THR A 61 -6.64 1.98 13.79
N THR A 62 -5.56 1.20 13.62
CA THR A 62 -4.60 0.87 14.69
C THR A 62 -3.39 1.81 14.67
N GLY A 63 -2.49 1.61 15.63
CA GLY A 63 -1.20 2.31 15.65
C GLY A 63 -0.33 2.03 14.43
N THR A 64 -0.50 0.87 13.77
CA THR A 64 0.24 0.53 12.54
C THR A 64 -0.19 1.43 11.38
N GLY A 65 -1.50 1.66 11.20
CA GLY A 65 -1.99 2.59 10.18
C GLY A 65 -1.49 4.02 10.40
N ALA A 66 -1.49 4.49 11.65
CA ALA A 66 -0.93 5.79 11.99
C ALA A 66 0.58 5.87 11.73
N ASP A 67 1.34 4.79 11.97
CA ASP A 67 2.77 4.73 11.68
C ASP A 67 3.08 4.76 10.17
N VAL A 68 2.26 4.10 9.36
CA VAL A 68 2.35 4.19 7.89
C VAL A 68 2.20 5.64 7.42
N ILE A 69 1.15 6.33 7.86
CA ILE A 69 0.90 7.74 7.48
C ILE A 69 2.09 8.61 7.89
N ARG A 70 2.55 8.49 9.14
CA ARG A 70 3.68 9.27 9.64
C ARG A 70 4.94 9.07 8.80
N LYS A 71 5.30 7.82 8.48
CA LYS A 71 6.48 7.52 7.65
C LYS A 71 6.37 8.08 6.24
N LEU A 72 5.19 8.01 5.62
CA LEU A 72 4.96 8.62 4.31
C LEU A 72 5.07 10.15 4.36
N GLN A 73 4.59 10.79 5.44
CA GLN A 73 4.73 12.23 5.64
C GLN A 73 6.20 12.64 5.82
N ASP A 74 6.99 11.85 6.54
CA ASP A 74 8.44 12.07 6.70
C ASP A 74 9.16 12.07 5.33
N HIS A 75 8.67 11.29 4.36
CA HIS A 75 9.11 11.28 2.96
C HIS A 75 8.42 12.36 2.09
N LYS A 76 7.65 13.28 2.68
CA LYS A 76 6.97 14.38 1.98
C LYS A 76 5.89 13.93 0.99
N VAL A 77 5.32 12.76 1.18
CA VAL A 77 4.13 12.30 0.46
C VAL A 77 2.92 13.09 0.96
N ASN A 78 2.06 13.54 0.05
CA ASN A 78 0.76 14.07 0.44
C ASN A 78 -0.15 12.89 0.83
N THR A 79 -0.55 12.85 2.11
CA THR A 79 -1.36 11.78 2.73
C THR A 79 -2.79 12.23 3.07
N ASP A 80 -3.22 13.42 2.60
CA ASP A 80 -4.53 14.00 2.93
C ASP A 80 -5.70 13.11 2.47
N TYR A 81 -5.46 12.26 1.48
CA TYR A 81 -6.44 11.34 0.89
C TYR A 81 -6.23 9.88 1.32
N ILE A 82 -5.56 9.66 2.44
CA ILE A 82 -5.50 8.35 3.09
C ILE A 82 -6.57 8.30 4.18
N ARG A 83 -7.51 7.36 4.05
CA ARG A 83 -8.59 7.18 5.04
C ARG A 83 -8.31 5.99 5.95
N ALA A 84 -8.45 6.17 7.25
CA ALA A 84 -8.39 5.08 8.21
C ALA A 84 -9.77 4.37 8.31
N VAL A 85 -9.79 3.09 8.02
CA VAL A 85 -10.99 2.24 8.10
C VAL A 85 -10.65 0.89 8.74
N PRO A 86 -11.58 0.21 9.40
CA PRO A 86 -11.34 -1.16 9.86
C PRO A 86 -10.87 -2.04 8.70
N ASP A 87 -9.84 -2.86 8.91
CA ASP A 87 -9.25 -3.71 7.86
C ASP A 87 -8.76 -2.96 6.60
N GLY A 88 -8.42 -1.69 6.71
CA GLY A 88 -7.98 -0.86 5.58
C GLY A 88 -6.61 -1.25 4.98
N MET A 89 -5.85 -2.14 5.64
CA MET A 89 -4.58 -2.64 5.13
C MET A 89 -4.61 -4.14 4.86
N GLY A 90 -3.86 -4.55 3.83
CA GLY A 90 -3.57 -5.95 3.57
C GLY A 90 -2.51 -6.51 4.51
N THR A 91 -2.38 -7.83 4.51
CA THR A 91 -1.31 -8.53 5.23
C THR A 91 -0.73 -9.61 4.34
N TRP A 92 0.58 -9.62 4.22
CA TRP A 92 1.30 -10.71 3.59
C TRP A 92 2.18 -11.41 4.63
N LEU A 93 1.85 -12.67 4.92
CA LEU A 93 2.65 -13.53 5.77
C LEU A 93 3.50 -14.44 4.88
N ALA A 94 4.81 -14.43 5.04
CA ALA A 94 5.72 -15.26 4.27
C ALA A 94 6.74 -15.95 5.18
N VAL A 95 7.03 -17.20 4.83
CA VAL A 95 8.11 -17.98 5.45
C VAL A 95 9.17 -18.21 4.38
N PHE A 96 10.40 -17.90 4.73
CA PHE A 96 11.55 -18.06 3.87
C PHE A 96 12.39 -19.27 4.29
N ASP A 97 13.11 -19.86 3.36
CA ASP A 97 14.14 -20.82 3.67
C ASP A 97 15.52 -20.16 3.86
N ASN A 98 16.55 -20.95 4.02
CA ASN A 98 17.91 -20.46 4.19
C ASN A 98 18.54 -19.92 2.89
N GLY A 99 17.97 -20.22 1.73
CA GLY A 99 18.37 -19.67 0.43
C GLY A 99 17.75 -18.28 0.18
N GLY A 100 16.75 -17.88 0.98
CA GLY A 100 15.99 -16.66 0.79
C GLY A 100 14.77 -16.84 -0.10
N ASP A 101 14.39 -18.07 -0.42
CA ASP A 101 13.20 -18.37 -1.19
C ASP A 101 11.96 -18.47 -0.29
N VAL A 102 10.81 -18.01 -0.80
CA VAL A 102 9.53 -18.14 -0.11
C VAL A 102 9.02 -19.57 -0.23
N VAL A 103 8.95 -20.28 0.90
CA VAL A 103 8.46 -21.67 0.97
C VAL A 103 6.98 -21.78 1.30
N ALA A 104 6.41 -20.73 1.92
CA ALA A 104 4.97 -20.64 2.18
C ALA A 104 4.56 -19.18 2.32
N SER A 105 3.37 -18.83 1.86
CA SER A 105 2.81 -17.50 2.10
C SER A 105 1.28 -17.52 2.14
N ILE A 106 0.72 -16.53 2.86
CA ILE A 106 -0.71 -16.24 2.90
C ILE A 106 -0.85 -14.73 2.70
N SER A 107 -1.71 -14.33 1.77
CA SER A 107 -2.01 -12.93 1.51
C SER A 107 -3.48 -12.64 1.83
N LYS A 108 -3.71 -11.69 2.74
CA LYS A 108 -5.02 -11.09 3.00
C LYS A 108 -5.09 -9.76 2.28
N ARG A 109 -5.97 -9.62 1.29
CA ARG A 109 -6.20 -8.34 0.61
C ARG A 109 -7.12 -7.44 1.42
N PRO A 110 -6.92 -6.12 1.44
CA PRO A 110 -7.87 -5.18 2.03
C PRO A 110 -9.09 -5.01 1.12
N ASP A 111 -10.18 -4.53 1.69
CA ASP A 111 -11.32 -4.01 0.93
C ASP A 111 -11.03 -2.57 0.51
N LEU A 112 -10.78 -2.33 -0.77
CA LEU A 112 -10.46 -1.00 -1.28
C LEU A 112 -11.68 -0.17 -1.70
N ARG A 113 -12.91 -0.72 -1.66
CA ARG A 113 -14.13 0.01 -2.06
C ARG A 113 -14.31 1.37 -1.37
N PRO A 114 -13.90 1.58 -0.10
CA PRO A 114 -13.98 2.91 0.51
C PRO A 114 -13.18 4.01 -0.21
N ILE A 115 -12.24 3.66 -1.10
CA ILE A 115 -11.54 4.63 -1.97
C ILE A 115 -12.52 5.35 -2.90
N VAL A 116 -13.58 4.68 -3.36
CA VAL A 116 -14.62 5.32 -4.20
C VAL A 116 -15.19 6.55 -3.49
N GLY A 117 -15.50 6.44 -2.18
CA GLY A 117 -15.99 7.58 -1.42
C GLY A 117 -14.96 8.72 -1.29
N ILE A 118 -13.65 8.43 -1.28
CA ILE A 118 -12.62 9.48 -1.32
C ILE A 118 -12.65 10.19 -2.69
N LEU A 119 -12.79 9.42 -3.76
CA LEU A 119 -12.86 9.97 -5.12
C LEU A 119 -14.14 10.76 -5.37
N ASP A 120 -15.28 10.33 -4.82
CA ASP A 120 -16.55 11.06 -4.90
C ASP A 120 -16.46 12.41 -4.18
N ASP A 121 -15.81 12.45 -3.00
CA ASP A 121 -15.70 13.63 -2.18
C ASP A 121 -14.62 14.62 -2.70
N HIS A 122 -13.48 14.11 -3.21
CA HIS A 122 -12.26 14.87 -3.47
C HIS A 122 -11.65 14.67 -4.86
N GLY A 123 -12.28 13.89 -5.75
CA GLY A 123 -11.68 13.54 -7.04
C GLY A 123 -11.28 14.75 -7.87
N ASP A 124 -12.11 15.78 -7.94
CA ASP A 124 -11.77 17.01 -8.66
C ASP A 124 -10.54 17.72 -8.09
N GLU A 125 -10.38 17.71 -6.79
CA GLU A 125 -9.23 18.31 -6.12
C GLU A 125 -7.95 17.51 -6.36
N ILE A 126 -8.05 16.17 -6.25
CA ILE A 126 -6.94 15.23 -6.43
C ILE A 126 -6.38 15.31 -7.86
N PHE A 127 -7.26 15.30 -8.87
CA PHE A 127 -6.84 15.10 -10.26
C PHE A 127 -6.64 16.39 -11.06
N ARG A 128 -7.20 17.53 -10.63
CA ARG A 128 -7.14 18.81 -11.39
C ARG A 128 -5.74 19.22 -11.83
N ASN A 129 -4.72 18.92 -11.04
CA ASN A 129 -3.33 19.28 -11.31
C ASN A 129 -2.44 18.03 -11.47
N ALA A 130 -3.02 16.88 -11.75
CA ALA A 130 -2.28 15.64 -11.96
C ALA A 130 -1.73 15.61 -13.39
N ASP A 131 -0.42 15.40 -13.51
CA ASP A 131 0.24 15.15 -14.80
C ASP A 131 0.35 13.65 -15.08
N SER A 132 0.32 12.83 -14.03
CA SER A 132 0.48 11.38 -14.11
C SER A 132 -0.31 10.68 -13.02
N ILE A 133 -0.85 9.53 -13.37
CA ILE A 133 -1.61 8.67 -12.45
C ILE A 133 -1.01 7.26 -12.49
N ALA A 134 -0.71 6.72 -11.32
CA ALA A 134 -0.36 5.32 -11.14
C ALA A 134 -1.50 4.62 -10.37
N LEU A 135 -2.09 3.63 -10.99
CA LEU A 135 -3.20 2.85 -10.43
C LEU A 135 -2.79 1.39 -10.28
N GLU A 136 -2.99 0.84 -9.11
CA GLU A 136 -2.75 -0.57 -8.85
C GLU A 136 -3.77 -1.43 -9.61
N ILE A 137 -3.28 -2.45 -10.32
CA ILE A 137 -4.10 -3.31 -11.18
C ILE A 137 -5.14 -4.12 -10.40
N ASP A 138 -4.91 -4.32 -9.11
CA ASP A 138 -5.79 -5.06 -8.21
C ASP A 138 -6.97 -4.22 -7.65
N CYS A 139 -7.08 -2.96 -8.07
CA CYS A 139 -8.21 -2.09 -7.68
C CYS A 139 -9.54 -2.59 -8.24
N ASP A 140 -10.60 -2.38 -7.45
CA ASP A 140 -11.96 -2.70 -7.87
C ASP A 140 -12.37 -1.90 -9.13
N LYS A 141 -13.25 -2.49 -9.93
CA LYS A 141 -13.71 -1.91 -11.19
C LYS A 141 -14.28 -0.49 -11.04
N GLU A 142 -14.95 -0.22 -9.93
CA GLU A 142 -15.53 1.09 -9.62
C GLU A 142 -14.44 2.15 -9.42
N ILE A 143 -13.35 1.81 -8.74
CA ILE A 143 -12.18 2.68 -8.57
C ILE A 143 -11.55 2.97 -9.94
N VAL A 144 -11.32 1.92 -10.74
CA VAL A 144 -10.76 2.05 -12.09
C VAL A 144 -11.59 3.00 -12.94
N LYS A 145 -12.93 2.83 -12.96
CA LYS A 145 -13.83 3.71 -13.70
C LYS A 145 -13.77 5.15 -13.24
N ALA A 146 -13.75 5.39 -11.92
CA ALA A 146 -13.66 6.73 -11.37
C ALA A 146 -12.33 7.40 -11.76
N VAL A 147 -11.21 6.68 -11.67
CA VAL A 147 -9.90 7.19 -12.07
C VAL A 147 -9.87 7.57 -13.55
N PHE A 148 -10.37 6.70 -14.44
CA PHE A 148 -10.43 7.01 -15.88
C PHE A 148 -11.34 8.20 -16.17
N TYR A 149 -12.48 8.32 -15.49
CA TYR A 149 -13.35 9.49 -15.61
C TYR A 149 -12.60 10.79 -15.30
N TYR A 150 -11.83 10.85 -14.22
CA TYR A 150 -11.06 12.03 -13.86
C TYR A 150 -9.85 12.26 -14.79
N ALA A 151 -9.20 11.19 -15.26
CA ALA A 151 -8.11 11.28 -16.23
C ALA A 151 -8.57 11.82 -17.60
N GLU A 152 -9.82 11.57 -18.00
CA GLU A 152 -10.39 12.14 -19.22
C GLU A 152 -10.88 13.58 -19.02
N LYS A 153 -11.28 13.92 -17.78
CA LYS A 153 -11.81 15.24 -17.45
C LYS A 153 -10.74 16.31 -17.37
N TYR A 154 -9.53 15.97 -16.95
CA TYR A 154 -8.41 16.88 -16.69
C TYR A 154 -7.18 16.58 -17.56
#